data_7ea53c58fd8ccd4371afce6070c85f13
#
_entry.id   7ea53c58fd8ccd4371afce6070c85f13
#
_cell.length_a   1.000
_cell.length_b   1.000
_cell.length_c   1.000
_cell.angle_alpha   90.00
_cell.angle_beta   90.00
_cell.angle_gamma   90.00
#
_symmetry.space_group_name_H-M   'P 1'
#
loop_
_entity.id
_entity.type
_entity.pdbx_description
1 polymer ?
#
loop_
_entity_poly.entity_id
_entity_poly.type
_entity_poly.pdbx_seq_one_letter_code
_entity_poly.pdbx_strand_id
1 'polypeptide(L)'
;MTRVSMPKWYMAEKGISYEYVNIDLAARQNLGTSYLEVNPFGKLPSLKDDSNDLVLFESGAILQYLSENYANEIKDPATRASISQWILFANSTLAIALFVPSNKEREFPRLMATLNDIYTKRQFLVGDCWTAADCAVNAYLGYLPIFYPNEDLSAYPGIQVLNERTRANPNYRTIMGL
;
A
#
# COMPACT_ATOMS: atom_id res chain seq x y z
N MET A 1 -5.55 9.15 -8.99
CA MET A 1 -4.48 8.56 -8.13
C MET A 1 -4.35 7.08 -8.46
N THR A 2 -3.14 6.59 -8.68
CA THR A 2 -2.86 5.17 -8.87
C THR A 2 -2.20 4.63 -7.60
N ARG A 3 -2.38 3.33 -7.34
CA ARG A 3 -1.74 2.64 -6.21
C ARG A 3 -0.39 2.01 -6.60
N VAL A 4 0.23 2.50 -7.67
CA VAL A 4 1.50 1.99 -8.21
C VAL A 4 2.65 2.14 -7.21
N SER A 5 2.67 3.24 -6.46
CA SER A 5 3.72 3.52 -5.47
C SER A 5 3.80 2.47 -4.35
N MET A 6 2.69 1.84 -3.98
CA MET A 6 2.66 0.84 -2.91
C MET A 6 3.53 -0.39 -3.23
N PRO A 7 3.31 -1.17 -4.30
CA PRO A 7 4.19 -2.29 -4.62
C PRO A 7 5.61 -1.83 -4.99
N LYS A 8 5.79 -0.66 -5.63
CA LYS A 8 7.13 -0.12 -5.90
C LYS A 8 7.93 0.12 -4.63
N TRP A 9 7.31 0.74 -3.62
CA TRP A 9 7.94 0.96 -2.33
C TRP A 9 8.27 -0.37 -1.66
N TYR A 10 7.34 -1.32 -1.67
CA TYR A 10 7.56 -2.64 -1.10
C TYR A 10 8.76 -3.35 -1.74
N MET A 11 8.82 -3.39 -3.06
CA MET A 11 9.94 -4.01 -3.78
C MET A 11 11.27 -3.31 -3.45
N ALA A 12 11.29 -1.99 -3.38
CA ALA A 12 12.49 -1.23 -2.99
C ALA A 12 12.96 -1.56 -1.57
N GLU A 13 12.05 -1.69 -0.60
CA GLU A 13 12.38 -2.07 0.78
C GLU A 13 12.92 -3.49 0.90
N LYS A 14 12.42 -4.39 0.06
CA LYS A 14 12.81 -5.81 0.09
C LYS A 14 13.95 -6.15 -0.87
N GLY A 15 14.49 -5.16 -1.61
CA GLY A 15 15.53 -5.39 -2.59
C GLY A 15 15.10 -6.29 -3.76
N ILE A 16 13.81 -6.29 -4.09
CA ILE A 16 13.26 -7.09 -5.19
C ILE A 16 13.46 -6.31 -6.49
N SER A 17 14.25 -6.88 -7.40
CA SER A 17 14.50 -6.29 -8.72
C SER A 17 13.28 -6.47 -9.64
N TYR A 18 12.99 -5.44 -10.43
CA TYR A 18 11.89 -5.48 -11.40
C TYR A 18 12.17 -4.53 -12.58
N GLU A 19 11.57 -4.80 -13.71
CA GLU A 19 11.49 -3.88 -14.83
C GLU A 19 10.23 -3.01 -14.69
N TYR A 20 10.39 -1.69 -14.80
CA TYR A 20 9.26 -0.78 -14.71
C TYR A 20 8.78 -0.37 -16.11
N VAL A 21 7.58 -0.83 -16.46
CA VAL A 21 6.90 -0.43 -17.68
C VAL A 21 5.94 0.72 -17.37
N ASN A 22 6.24 1.90 -17.91
CA ASN A 22 5.38 3.06 -17.77
C ASN A 22 4.18 2.97 -18.71
N ILE A 23 2.99 3.16 -18.17
CA ILE A 23 1.73 3.23 -18.93
C ILE A 23 1.23 4.67 -18.89
N ASP A 24 1.20 5.33 -20.03
CA ASP A 24 0.72 6.71 -20.16
C ASP A 24 -0.81 6.75 -20.06
N LEU A 25 -1.29 7.21 -18.88
CA LEU A 25 -2.73 7.38 -18.62
C LEU A 25 -3.33 8.55 -19.40
N ALA A 26 -2.56 9.60 -19.69
CA ALA A 26 -3.03 10.73 -20.47
C ALA A 26 -3.27 10.32 -21.93
N ALA A 27 -2.40 9.47 -22.47
CA ALA A 27 -2.57 8.86 -23.78
C ALA A 27 -3.55 7.66 -23.77
N ARG A 28 -4.16 7.34 -22.61
CA ARG A 28 -5.10 6.22 -22.42
C ARG A 28 -4.51 4.85 -22.81
N GLN A 29 -3.19 4.66 -22.69
CA GLN A 29 -2.53 3.38 -22.99
C GLN A 29 -3.09 2.21 -22.15
N ASN A 30 -3.57 2.50 -20.93
CA ASN A 30 -4.23 1.52 -20.07
C ASN A 30 -5.54 0.96 -20.63
N LEU A 31 -6.11 1.56 -21.68
CA LEU A 31 -7.30 1.11 -22.38
C LEU A 31 -6.97 0.50 -23.76
N GLY A 32 -5.70 0.44 -24.12
CA GLY A 32 -5.25 -0.24 -25.34
C GLY A 32 -5.27 -1.75 -25.18
N THR A 33 -5.44 -2.47 -26.30
CA THR A 33 -5.57 -3.94 -26.33
C THR A 33 -4.44 -4.63 -25.59
N SER A 34 -3.19 -4.21 -25.82
CA SER A 34 -2.01 -4.82 -25.19
C SER A 34 -2.00 -4.73 -23.67
N TYR A 35 -2.52 -3.63 -23.09
CA TYR A 35 -2.61 -3.53 -21.64
C TYR A 35 -3.84 -4.24 -21.08
N LEU A 36 -4.97 -4.25 -21.82
CA LEU A 36 -6.18 -4.95 -21.42
C LEU A 36 -6.00 -6.47 -21.38
N GLU A 37 -5.05 -7.02 -22.12
CA GLU A 37 -4.63 -8.43 -21.99
C GLU A 37 -3.92 -8.71 -20.66
N VAL A 38 -3.24 -7.70 -20.08
CA VAL A 38 -2.60 -7.78 -18.76
C VAL A 38 -3.60 -7.51 -17.64
N ASN A 39 -4.43 -6.47 -17.81
CA ASN A 39 -5.46 -6.13 -16.84
C ASN A 39 -6.75 -5.70 -17.55
N PRO A 40 -7.75 -6.58 -17.58
CA PRO A 40 -8.99 -6.34 -18.33
C PRO A 40 -9.80 -5.14 -17.82
N PHE A 41 -9.51 -4.65 -16.59
CA PHE A 41 -10.15 -3.46 -16.03
C PHE A 41 -9.43 -2.16 -16.39
N GLY A 42 -8.28 -2.23 -17.08
CA GLY A 42 -7.49 -1.05 -17.46
C GLY A 42 -7.02 -0.22 -16.26
N LYS A 43 -6.81 -0.85 -15.10
CA LYS A 43 -6.36 -0.18 -13.86
C LYS A 43 -4.88 -0.44 -13.59
N LEU A 44 -4.25 0.43 -12.80
CA LEU A 44 -2.87 0.29 -12.35
C LEU A 44 -2.84 0.15 -10.82
N PRO A 45 -1.88 -0.62 -10.28
CA PRO A 45 -0.81 -1.37 -10.94
C PRO A 45 -1.23 -2.74 -11.48
N SER A 46 -0.36 -3.31 -12.34
CA SER A 46 -0.32 -4.74 -12.64
C SER A 46 1.11 -5.24 -12.47
N LEU A 47 1.26 -6.52 -12.21
CA LEU A 47 2.53 -7.25 -12.13
C LEU A 47 2.48 -8.41 -13.10
N LYS A 48 3.56 -8.58 -13.87
CA LYS A 48 3.83 -9.81 -14.64
C LYS A 48 5.06 -10.47 -14.04
N ASP A 49 4.95 -11.76 -13.77
CA ASP A 49 6.06 -12.58 -13.30
C ASP A 49 6.30 -13.71 -14.30
N ASP A 50 7.31 -13.53 -15.14
CA ASP A 50 7.63 -14.49 -16.21
C ASP A 50 8.19 -15.81 -15.65
N SER A 51 8.74 -15.82 -14.43
CA SER A 51 9.26 -17.05 -13.80
C SER A 51 8.15 -18.02 -13.38
N ASN A 52 6.95 -17.50 -13.14
CA ASN A 52 5.78 -18.27 -12.72
C ASN A 52 4.62 -18.21 -13.72
N ASP A 53 4.85 -17.64 -14.91
CA ASP A 53 3.81 -17.39 -15.94
C ASP A 53 2.54 -16.75 -15.32
N LEU A 54 2.75 -15.74 -14.49
CA LEU A 54 1.69 -15.14 -13.67
C LEU A 54 1.50 -13.68 -14.03
N VAL A 55 0.23 -13.28 -14.17
CA VAL A 55 -0.18 -11.88 -14.28
C VAL A 55 -1.14 -11.56 -13.14
N LEU A 56 -0.86 -10.49 -12.40
CA LEU A 56 -1.67 -10.01 -11.29
C LEU A 56 -2.06 -8.55 -11.48
N PHE A 57 -3.26 -8.23 -11.09
CA PHE A 57 -3.72 -6.88 -10.81
C PHE A 57 -4.27 -6.81 -9.37
N GLU A 58 -4.66 -5.63 -8.89
CA GLU A 58 -4.89 -5.26 -7.50
C GLU A 58 -3.59 -5.16 -6.68
N SER A 59 -3.31 -3.95 -6.19
CA SER A 59 -2.09 -3.68 -5.41
C SER A 59 -1.95 -4.56 -4.16
N GLY A 60 -3.08 -4.94 -3.55
CA GLY A 60 -3.08 -5.84 -2.39
C GLY A 60 -2.70 -7.28 -2.76
N ALA A 61 -3.19 -7.80 -3.88
CA ALA A 61 -2.82 -9.12 -4.37
C ALA A 61 -1.34 -9.17 -4.77
N ILE A 62 -0.84 -8.10 -5.39
CA ILE A 62 0.57 -7.95 -5.73
C ILE A 62 1.43 -7.96 -4.47
N LEU A 63 1.08 -7.19 -3.43
CA LEU A 63 1.79 -7.21 -2.15
C LEU A 63 1.80 -8.59 -1.50
N GLN A 64 0.64 -9.26 -1.48
CA GLN A 64 0.53 -10.61 -0.93
C GLN A 64 1.45 -11.59 -1.64
N TYR A 65 1.44 -11.57 -2.97
CA TYR A 65 2.28 -12.42 -3.80
C TYR A 65 3.77 -12.17 -3.57
N LEU A 66 4.19 -10.91 -3.57
CA LEU A 66 5.58 -10.53 -3.34
C LEU A 66 6.06 -10.90 -1.93
N SER A 67 5.21 -10.76 -0.91
CA SER A 67 5.54 -11.09 0.46
C SER A 67 5.75 -12.59 0.68
N GLU A 68 5.01 -13.40 -0.05
CA GLU A 68 5.09 -14.86 0.02
C GLU A 68 6.25 -15.43 -0.80
N ASN A 69 6.40 -14.96 -2.05
CA ASN A 69 7.30 -15.62 -3.00
C ASN A 69 8.67 -14.97 -3.13
N TYR A 70 8.81 -13.69 -2.76
CA TYR A 70 10.06 -12.93 -2.94
C TYR A 70 10.66 -12.41 -1.64
N ALA A 71 9.84 -12.07 -0.64
CA ALA A 71 10.34 -11.52 0.62
C ALA A 71 10.39 -12.54 1.77
N ASN A 72 9.88 -13.76 1.55
CA ASN A 72 9.90 -14.83 2.55
C ASN A 72 9.28 -14.42 3.91
N GLU A 73 8.24 -13.58 3.87
CA GLU A 73 7.55 -13.11 5.08
C GLU A 73 6.53 -14.11 5.62
N ILE A 74 5.97 -14.95 4.72
CA ILE A 74 4.91 -15.90 5.06
C ILE A 74 5.51 -17.24 5.41
N LYS A 75 5.53 -17.57 6.70
CA LYS A 75 6.09 -18.80 7.25
C LYS A 75 5.05 -19.92 7.41
N ASP A 76 3.81 -19.54 7.62
CA ASP A 76 2.71 -20.44 7.96
C ASP A 76 1.35 -19.78 7.61
N PRO A 77 0.25 -20.56 7.63
CA PRO A 77 -1.08 -20.04 7.31
C PRO A 77 -1.57 -18.91 8.24
N ALA A 78 -1.16 -18.88 9.51
CA ALA A 78 -1.57 -17.85 10.45
C ALA A 78 -0.88 -16.51 10.13
N THR A 79 0.42 -16.55 9.82
CA THR A 79 1.17 -15.39 9.34
C THR A 79 0.57 -14.85 8.04
N ARG A 80 0.23 -15.74 7.09
CA ARG A 80 -0.46 -15.35 5.85
C ARG A 80 -1.77 -14.63 6.13
N ALA A 81 -2.62 -15.19 6.99
CA ALA A 81 -3.90 -14.59 7.33
C ALA A 81 -3.74 -13.24 8.00
N SER A 82 -2.75 -13.09 8.89
CA SER A 82 -2.46 -11.84 9.59
C SER A 82 -2.00 -10.73 8.62
N ILE A 83 -1.11 -11.04 7.68
CA ILE A 83 -0.67 -10.07 6.65
C ILE A 83 -1.82 -9.73 5.72
N SER A 84 -2.56 -10.73 5.23
CA SER A 84 -3.72 -10.54 4.34
C SER A 84 -4.80 -9.66 4.98
N GLN A 85 -5.08 -9.84 6.27
CA GLN A 85 -6.03 -9.03 7.03
C GLN A 85 -5.72 -7.53 6.91
N TRP A 86 -4.45 -7.14 7.09
CA TRP A 86 -4.04 -5.75 7.03
C TRP A 86 -4.01 -5.19 5.60
N ILE A 87 -3.61 -6.00 4.63
CA ILE A 87 -3.66 -5.62 3.21
C ILE A 87 -5.12 -5.37 2.78
N LEU A 88 -6.03 -6.27 3.13
CA LEU A 88 -7.46 -6.12 2.84
C LEU A 88 -8.07 -4.94 3.59
N PHE A 89 -7.75 -4.77 4.88
CA PHE A 89 -8.17 -3.61 5.66
C PHE A 89 -7.72 -2.30 4.98
N ALA A 90 -6.46 -2.21 4.57
CA ALA A 90 -5.92 -1.03 3.92
C ALA A 90 -6.65 -0.70 2.61
N ASN A 91 -6.87 -1.71 1.74
CA ASN A 91 -7.44 -1.49 0.42
C ASN A 91 -8.97 -1.31 0.39
N SER A 92 -9.71 -1.95 1.30
CA SER A 92 -11.17 -1.93 1.32
C SER A 92 -11.76 -1.02 2.40
N THR A 93 -11.17 -0.96 3.58
CA THR A 93 -11.71 -0.20 4.71
C THR A 93 -11.04 1.16 4.84
N LEU A 94 -9.72 1.17 5.02
CA LEU A 94 -8.96 2.40 5.27
C LEU A 94 -9.01 3.34 4.05
N ALA A 95 -8.77 2.83 2.85
CA ALA A 95 -8.78 3.63 1.63
C ALA A 95 -10.13 4.33 1.41
N ILE A 96 -11.23 3.64 1.67
CA ILE A 96 -12.58 4.20 1.54
C ILE A 96 -12.82 5.26 2.61
N ALA A 97 -12.45 4.98 3.86
CA ALA A 97 -12.59 5.92 4.96
C ALA A 97 -11.74 7.19 4.79
N LEU A 98 -10.60 7.10 4.10
CA LEU A 98 -9.72 8.26 3.88
C LEU A 98 -10.14 9.09 2.67
N PHE A 99 -10.56 8.45 1.56
CA PHE A 99 -10.62 9.10 0.26
C PHE A 99 -12.03 9.18 -0.37
N VAL A 100 -13.05 8.63 0.29
CA VAL A 100 -14.45 8.80 -0.11
C VAL A 100 -15.10 9.79 0.86
N PRO A 101 -15.45 11.03 0.43
CA PRO A 101 -15.86 12.11 1.34
C PRO A 101 -16.97 11.71 2.32
N SER A 102 -18.05 11.09 1.84
CA SER A 102 -19.16 10.66 2.69
C SER A 102 -18.79 9.61 3.74
N ASN A 103 -17.78 8.80 3.48
CA ASN A 103 -17.25 7.83 4.44
C ASN A 103 -16.21 8.46 5.37
N LYS A 104 -15.44 9.43 4.88
CA LYS A 104 -14.42 10.12 5.67
C LYS A 104 -15.04 10.78 6.90
N GLU A 105 -16.13 11.55 6.74
CA GLU A 105 -16.80 12.22 7.86
C GLU A 105 -17.25 11.24 8.95
N ARG A 106 -17.72 10.06 8.55
CA ARG A 106 -18.30 9.07 9.47
C ARG A 106 -17.23 8.15 10.10
N GLU A 107 -16.31 7.65 9.29
CA GLU A 107 -15.42 6.54 9.70
C GLU A 107 -14.02 7.01 10.11
N PHE A 108 -13.55 8.13 9.56
CA PHE A 108 -12.19 8.61 9.78
C PHE A 108 -11.83 8.75 11.27
N PRO A 109 -12.60 9.45 12.13
CA PRO A 109 -12.21 9.64 13.52
C PRO A 109 -12.04 8.32 14.27
N ARG A 110 -12.95 7.39 14.06
CA ARG A 110 -12.93 6.08 14.73
C ARG A 110 -11.76 5.21 14.27
N LEU A 111 -11.52 5.15 12.97
CA LEU A 111 -10.42 4.34 12.41
C LEU A 111 -9.06 4.92 12.78
N MET A 112 -8.91 6.25 12.75
CA MET A 112 -7.67 6.92 13.13
C MET A 112 -7.36 6.75 14.62
N ALA A 113 -8.37 6.84 15.50
CA ALA A 113 -8.19 6.58 16.92
C ALA A 113 -7.71 5.14 17.17
N THR A 114 -8.35 4.15 16.51
CA THR A 114 -7.96 2.75 16.64
C THR A 114 -6.55 2.48 16.11
N LEU A 115 -6.19 3.03 14.94
CA LEU A 115 -4.83 2.90 14.38
C LEU A 115 -3.80 3.61 15.26
N ASN A 116 -4.15 4.78 15.80
CA ASN A 116 -3.29 5.50 16.75
C ASN A 116 -2.96 4.65 17.97
N ASP A 117 -3.98 4.01 18.58
CA ASP A 117 -3.79 3.12 19.73
C ASP A 117 -2.93 1.90 19.40
N ILE A 118 -3.02 1.39 18.19
CA ILE A 118 -2.18 0.30 17.72
C ILE A 118 -0.73 0.76 17.59
N TYR A 119 -0.47 1.87 16.90
CA TYR A 119 0.89 2.35 16.63
C TYR A 119 1.58 3.00 17.84
N THR A 120 0.83 3.40 18.87
CA THR A 120 1.41 3.76 20.18
C THR A 120 1.93 2.56 20.97
N LYS A 121 1.37 1.37 20.74
CA LYS A 121 1.72 0.14 21.47
C LYS A 121 2.74 -0.73 20.74
N ARG A 122 2.83 -0.63 19.43
CA ARG A 122 3.72 -1.45 18.60
C ARG A 122 4.17 -0.72 17.35
N GLN A 123 5.38 -1.05 16.92
CA GLN A 123 6.00 -0.43 15.75
C GLN A 123 5.50 -1.04 14.43
N PHE A 124 5.21 -2.34 14.42
CA PHE A 124 4.81 -3.11 13.25
C PHE A 124 3.47 -3.80 13.47
N LEU A 125 2.73 -4.03 12.38
CA LEU A 125 1.39 -4.61 12.42
C LEU A 125 1.41 -6.13 12.58
N VAL A 126 2.42 -6.79 12.02
CA VAL A 126 2.59 -8.25 12.11
C VAL A 126 4.05 -8.57 12.45
N GLY A 127 4.26 -9.31 13.55
CA GLY A 127 5.60 -9.67 14.01
C GLY A 127 6.44 -8.47 14.46
N ASP A 128 7.77 -8.64 14.37
CA ASP A 128 8.75 -7.71 14.91
C ASP A 128 9.52 -6.91 13.83
N CYS A 129 9.06 -6.99 12.58
CA CYS A 129 9.68 -6.28 11.46
C CYS A 129 8.63 -5.73 10.51
N TRP A 130 9.06 -4.78 9.67
CA TRP A 130 8.22 -4.19 8.63
C TRP A 130 7.88 -5.22 7.54
N THR A 131 6.60 -5.35 7.22
CA THR A 131 6.04 -6.33 6.30
C THR A 131 5.13 -5.71 5.26
N ALA A 132 4.56 -6.52 4.36
CA ALA A 132 3.53 -6.09 3.42
C ALA A 132 2.28 -5.51 4.10
N ALA A 133 1.99 -5.94 5.34
CA ALA A 133 0.93 -5.36 6.17
C ALA A 133 1.20 -3.89 6.48
N ASP A 134 2.43 -3.59 6.92
CA ASP A 134 2.85 -2.22 7.20
C ASP A 134 2.91 -1.38 5.93
N CYS A 135 3.44 -1.93 4.84
CA CYS A 135 3.47 -1.25 3.55
C CYS A 135 2.07 -0.80 3.13
N ALA A 136 1.09 -1.69 3.18
CA ALA A 136 -0.27 -1.40 2.77
C ALA A 136 -0.91 -0.26 3.58
N VAL A 137 -0.84 -0.34 4.91
CA VAL A 137 -1.45 0.66 5.79
C VAL A 137 -0.68 1.98 5.74
N ASN A 138 0.66 1.93 5.83
CA ASN A 138 1.50 3.12 5.88
C ASN A 138 1.48 3.91 4.57
N ALA A 139 1.32 3.23 3.41
CA ALA A 139 1.17 3.92 2.14
C ALA A 139 -0.10 4.80 2.12
N TYR A 140 -1.23 4.29 2.62
CA TYR A 140 -2.46 5.08 2.68
C TYR A 140 -2.38 6.22 3.69
N LEU A 141 -1.82 5.98 4.88
CA LEU A 141 -1.61 7.04 5.88
C LEU A 141 -0.62 8.10 5.38
N GLY A 142 0.43 7.69 4.66
CA GLY A 142 1.39 8.59 4.04
C GLY A 142 0.82 9.47 2.91
N TYR A 143 -0.30 9.07 2.31
CA TYR A 143 -1.02 9.91 1.34
C TYR A 143 -1.82 11.04 1.99
N LEU A 144 -2.20 10.93 3.28
CA LEU A 144 -2.99 11.95 3.97
C LEU A 144 -2.41 13.36 3.83
N PRO A 145 -1.14 13.62 4.19
CA PRO A 145 -0.58 14.97 4.09
C PRO A 145 -0.40 15.45 2.64
N ILE A 146 -0.49 14.57 1.66
CA ILE A 146 -0.43 14.91 0.23
C ILE A 146 -1.79 15.37 -0.29
N PHE A 147 -2.86 14.64 0.07
CA PHE A 147 -4.22 14.90 -0.42
C PHE A 147 -5.03 15.81 0.51
N TYR A 148 -4.71 15.81 1.78
CA TYR A 148 -5.35 16.60 2.83
C TYR A 148 -4.30 17.31 3.69
N PRO A 149 -3.56 18.29 3.13
CA PRO A 149 -2.44 18.95 3.83
C PRO A 149 -2.87 19.71 5.09
N ASN A 150 -4.16 20.06 5.20
CA ASN A 150 -4.74 20.77 6.34
C ASN A 150 -5.46 19.83 7.32
N GLU A 151 -5.35 18.50 7.16
CA GLU A 151 -5.96 17.57 8.10
C GLU A 151 -5.26 17.63 9.45
N ASP A 152 -6.01 17.90 10.49
CA ASP A 152 -5.47 17.95 11.85
C ASP A 152 -5.30 16.52 12.39
N LEU A 153 -4.05 16.11 12.55
CA LEU A 153 -3.67 14.83 13.13
C LEU A 153 -3.17 14.97 14.59
N SER A 154 -3.32 16.12 15.22
CA SER A 154 -2.80 16.38 16.58
C SER A 154 -3.37 15.42 17.63
N ALA A 155 -4.59 14.93 17.44
CA ALA A 155 -5.23 13.93 18.29
C ALA A 155 -4.65 12.50 18.11
N TYR A 156 -3.75 12.29 17.13
CA TYR A 156 -3.24 10.95 16.75
C TYR A 156 -1.72 10.89 16.74
N PRO A 157 -1.04 11.05 17.90
CA PRO A 157 0.42 11.12 17.97
C PRO A 157 1.14 9.88 17.41
N GLY A 158 0.58 8.68 17.59
CA GLY A 158 1.13 7.45 17.00
C GLY A 158 1.11 7.47 15.47
N ILE A 159 0.08 8.04 14.87
CA ILE A 159 -0.01 8.24 13.42
C ILE A 159 0.96 9.32 12.94
N GLN A 160 1.17 10.39 13.70
CA GLN A 160 2.15 11.43 13.37
C GLN A 160 3.56 10.84 13.31
N VAL A 161 3.98 10.11 14.37
CA VAL A 161 5.28 9.44 14.42
C VAL A 161 5.44 8.44 13.27
N LEU A 162 4.38 7.67 12.96
CA LEU A 162 4.39 6.77 11.81
C LEU A 162 4.61 7.50 10.49
N ASN A 163 3.88 8.59 10.26
CA ASN A 163 3.99 9.39 9.04
C ASN A 163 5.37 10.06 8.91
N GLU A 164 5.93 10.59 9.99
CA GLU A 164 7.29 11.13 10.01
C GLU A 164 8.32 10.07 9.62
N ARG A 165 8.25 8.89 10.23
CA ARG A 165 9.14 7.75 9.93
C ARG A 165 8.99 7.29 8.47
N THR A 166 7.76 7.17 7.97
CA THR A 166 7.47 6.79 6.59
C THR A 166 8.05 7.82 5.62
N ARG A 167 7.85 9.11 5.86
CA ARG A 167 8.37 10.19 5.01
C ARG A 167 9.89 10.38 5.11
N ALA A 168 10.51 9.99 6.22
CA ALA A 168 11.96 9.98 6.36
C ALA A 168 12.63 8.80 5.63
N ASN A 169 11.87 7.76 5.29
CA ASN A 169 12.39 6.57 4.62
C ASN A 169 12.90 6.91 3.20
N PRO A 170 14.17 6.59 2.86
CA PRO A 170 14.77 6.96 1.57
C PRO A 170 14.05 6.33 0.36
N ASN A 171 13.66 5.06 0.46
CA ASN A 171 12.95 4.35 -0.61
C ASN A 171 11.56 4.96 -0.84
N TYR A 172 10.83 5.24 0.26
CA TYR A 172 9.54 5.92 0.17
C TYR A 172 9.67 7.28 -0.51
N ARG A 173 10.64 8.10 -0.08
CA ARG A 173 10.91 9.42 -0.67
C ARG A 173 11.18 9.33 -2.17
N THR A 174 12.06 8.43 -2.57
CA THR A 174 12.40 8.20 -3.98
C THR A 174 11.17 7.81 -4.80
N ILE A 175 10.36 6.88 -4.30
CA ILE A 175 9.17 6.39 -5.00
C ILE A 175 8.08 7.46 -5.08
N MET A 176 7.97 8.31 -4.07
CA MET A 176 6.96 9.37 -4.00
C MET A 176 7.40 10.69 -4.64
N GLY A 177 8.68 10.82 -4.99
CA GLY A 177 9.25 12.06 -5.54
C GLY A 177 9.34 13.20 -4.52
N LEU A 178 9.68 12.88 -3.25
CA LEU A 178 9.77 13.81 -2.11
C LEU A 178 11.20 14.21 -1.80
#